data_e3521fbf31b659666a04348be5df7b2c
#
_entry.id   e3521fbf31b659666a04348be5df7b2c
#
_cell.length_a   1.000
_cell.length_b   1.000
_cell.length_c   1.000
_cell.angle_alpha   90.00
_cell.angle_beta   90.00
_cell.angle_gamma   90.00
#
_symmetry.space_group_name_H-M   'P 1'
#
loop_
_entity.id
_entity.type
_entity.pdbx_description
1 polymer ?
#
loop_
_entity_poly.entity_id
_entity_poly.type
_entity_poly.pdbx_seq_one_letter_code
_entity_poly.pdbx_strand_id
1 'polypeptide(L)'
;MKHLIFLFLLIISCSKVESQVTNGIDYLPKSRILEIKNYIKGKNYNQNLAVFINFKIHSGKYRYFIYDLKNDKILQKAVVAHGEGSVIKNSDILKFSNTDGSHQSSLGKYEIKESYTGKFGKAYRLDGLDETNSNARSRAIVLHSYYCIPDKESADPACLSFGCPMLSQNSFNQTAKYIDGSKQPIILYAFY
;
A
#
# COMPACT_ATOMS: atom_id res chain seq x y z
N MET A 1 -54.68 -44.86 31.60
CA MET A 1 -54.30 -43.81 30.61
C MET A 1 -53.03 -43.13 31.15
N LYS A 2 -51.84 -43.46 30.58
CA LYS A 2 -50.57 -42.91 31.03
C LYS A 2 -50.19 -41.78 30.06
N HIS A 3 -50.13 -40.54 30.53
CA HIS A 3 -49.65 -39.39 29.76
C HIS A 3 -48.11 -39.36 29.79
N LEU A 4 -47.51 -39.56 28.63
CA LEU A 4 -46.07 -39.42 28.41
C LEU A 4 -45.78 -37.95 28.06
N ILE A 5 -45.14 -37.24 28.98
CA ILE A 5 -44.67 -35.85 28.75
C ILE A 5 -43.32 -35.94 28.08
N PHE A 6 -43.23 -35.54 26.80
CA PHE A 6 -42.00 -35.36 26.04
C PHE A 6 -41.37 -33.99 26.38
N LEU A 7 -40.31 -34.02 27.14
CA LEU A 7 -39.52 -32.84 27.46
C LEU A 7 -38.53 -32.59 26.30
N PHE A 8 -38.79 -31.53 25.47
CA PHE A 8 -37.91 -31.12 24.42
C PHE A 8 -36.77 -30.28 25.02
N LEU A 9 -35.59 -30.84 25.15
CA LEU A 9 -34.38 -30.13 25.50
C LEU A 9 -33.87 -29.34 24.28
N LEU A 10 -34.08 -28.03 24.28
CA LEU A 10 -33.46 -27.11 23.35
C LEU A 10 -31.98 -26.94 23.70
N ILE A 11 -31.11 -27.62 22.96
CA ILE A 11 -29.67 -27.40 23.03
C ILE A 11 -29.37 -26.10 22.26
N ILE A 12 -29.21 -25.00 22.99
CA ILE A 12 -28.67 -23.76 22.44
C ILE A 12 -27.16 -23.97 22.27
N SER A 13 -26.76 -24.30 21.04
CA SER A 13 -25.36 -24.32 20.64
C SER A 13 -24.87 -22.85 20.56
N CYS A 14 -24.24 -22.40 21.62
CA CYS A 14 -23.51 -21.14 21.64
C CYS A 14 -22.20 -21.35 20.86
N SER A 15 -22.22 -21.09 19.56
CA SER A 15 -21.01 -21.04 18.77
C SER A 15 -20.18 -19.85 19.26
N LYS A 16 -19.13 -20.13 20.06
CA LYS A 16 -18.07 -19.17 20.35
C LYS A 16 -17.46 -18.76 19.00
N VAL A 17 -17.74 -17.54 18.57
CA VAL A 17 -16.92 -16.87 17.58
C VAL A 17 -15.57 -16.62 18.25
N GLU A 18 -14.65 -17.56 18.09
CA GLU A 18 -13.24 -17.32 18.39
C GLU A 18 -12.76 -16.20 17.47
N SER A 19 -12.69 -15.00 18.01
CA SER A 19 -11.93 -13.93 17.40
C SER A 19 -10.47 -14.41 17.41
N GLN A 20 -10.00 -14.86 16.25
CA GLN A 20 -8.57 -15.05 16.02
C GLN A 20 -7.90 -13.69 16.24
N VAL A 21 -7.37 -13.50 17.44
CA VAL A 21 -6.38 -12.44 17.69
C VAL A 21 -5.15 -12.84 16.90
N THR A 22 -5.11 -12.46 15.63
CA THR A 22 -3.88 -12.45 14.87
C THR A 22 -3.00 -11.41 15.52
N ASN A 23 -1.98 -11.82 16.27
CA ASN A 23 -0.80 -11.03 16.60
C ASN A 23 -0.08 -10.71 15.27
N GLY A 24 -0.70 -9.89 14.43
CA GLY A 24 -0.22 -9.50 13.11
C GLY A 24 -0.39 -8.00 12.97
N ILE A 25 0.68 -7.34 12.61
CA ILE A 25 0.64 -5.99 12.04
C ILE A 25 -0.53 -5.98 11.05
N ASP A 26 -1.52 -5.12 11.29
CA ASP A 26 -2.59 -4.89 10.32
C ASP A 26 -1.94 -4.30 9.06
N TYR A 27 -1.70 -5.17 8.08
CA TYR A 27 -0.97 -4.82 6.85
C TYR A 27 -1.58 -3.61 6.15
N LEU A 28 -2.91 -3.49 6.21
CA LEU A 28 -3.65 -2.36 5.63
C LEU A 28 -4.81 -1.98 6.56
N PRO A 29 -4.60 -1.03 7.49
CA PRO A 29 -5.62 -0.60 8.44
C PRO A 29 -6.89 -0.10 7.75
N LYS A 30 -8.06 -0.54 8.21
CA LYS A 30 -9.36 -0.10 7.68
C LYS A 30 -9.52 1.41 7.71
N SER A 31 -8.94 2.09 8.71
CA SER A 31 -8.93 3.55 8.79
C SER A 31 -8.28 4.20 7.58
N ARG A 32 -7.17 3.63 7.05
CA ARG A 32 -6.47 4.16 5.87
C ARG A 32 -7.27 3.93 4.59
N ILE A 33 -7.99 2.81 4.50
CA ILE A 33 -8.91 2.54 3.38
C ILE A 33 -10.07 3.55 3.39
N LEU A 34 -10.69 3.76 4.56
CA LEU A 34 -11.78 4.73 4.72
C LEU A 34 -11.33 6.16 4.43
N GLU A 35 -10.12 6.54 4.85
CA GLU A 35 -9.53 7.84 4.55
C GLU A 35 -9.48 8.08 3.03
N ILE A 36 -9.01 7.10 2.25
CA ILE A 36 -8.96 7.23 0.80
C ILE A 36 -10.34 7.20 0.17
N LYS A 37 -11.26 6.32 0.59
CA LYS A 37 -12.65 6.32 0.11
C LYS A 37 -13.31 7.69 0.29
N ASN A 38 -13.12 8.33 1.45
CA ASN A 38 -13.65 9.67 1.72
C ASN A 38 -12.94 10.76 0.90
N TYR A 39 -11.61 10.66 0.76
CA TYR A 39 -10.83 11.65 0.02
C TYR A 39 -11.20 11.71 -1.46
N ILE A 40 -11.39 10.56 -2.12
CA ILE A 40 -11.69 10.50 -3.56
C ILE A 40 -13.17 10.75 -3.89
N LYS A 41 -14.06 10.62 -2.90
CA LYS A 41 -15.51 10.74 -3.10
C LYS A 41 -15.87 12.08 -3.77
N GLY A 42 -16.57 11.99 -4.91
CA GLY A 42 -17.01 13.16 -5.68
C GLY A 42 -15.90 13.89 -6.43
N LYS A 43 -14.65 13.40 -6.40
CA LYS A 43 -13.51 13.94 -7.15
C LYS A 43 -13.22 13.11 -8.40
N ASN A 44 -12.47 13.68 -9.33
CA ASN A 44 -12.08 13.04 -10.58
C ASN A 44 -10.92 12.05 -10.41
N TYR A 45 -11.07 11.11 -9.48
CA TYR A 45 -10.14 10.01 -9.22
C TYR A 45 -10.83 8.66 -9.44
N ASN A 46 -10.06 7.60 -9.63
CA ASN A 46 -10.60 6.25 -9.70
C ASN A 46 -11.32 5.91 -8.38
N GLN A 47 -12.62 5.62 -8.45
CA GLN A 47 -13.45 5.34 -7.27
C GLN A 47 -13.37 3.88 -6.81
N ASN A 48 -12.75 3.01 -7.61
CA ASN A 48 -12.71 1.56 -7.36
C ASN A 48 -11.32 1.05 -6.95
N LEU A 49 -10.25 1.77 -7.30
CA LEU A 49 -8.88 1.34 -7.06
C LEU A 49 -8.08 2.39 -6.29
N ALA A 50 -7.25 1.93 -5.37
CA ALA A 50 -6.22 2.72 -4.72
C ALA A 50 -4.94 1.89 -4.53
N VAL A 51 -3.81 2.57 -4.42
CA VAL A 51 -2.54 1.99 -4.05
C VAL A 51 -2.19 2.41 -2.63
N PHE A 52 -1.69 1.47 -1.82
CA PHE A 52 -1.26 1.73 -0.45
C PHE A 52 0.17 1.26 -0.23
N ILE A 53 0.97 2.05 0.49
CA ILE A 53 2.29 1.67 0.98
C ILE A 53 2.31 1.86 2.50
N ASN A 54 2.47 0.76 3.24
CA ASN A 54 2.61 0.80 4.69
C ASN A 54 4.11 0.68 5.06
N PHE A 55 4.75 1.78 5.35
CA PHE A 55 6.16 1.82 5.70
C PHE A 55 6.48 1.33 7.12
N LYS A 56 5.47 1.03 7.97
CA LYS A 56 5.69 0.33 9.24
C LYS A 56 6.10 -1.13 9.04
N ILE A 57 5.75 -1.70 7.90
CA ILE A 57 6.12 -3.06 7.55
C ILE A 57 7.58 -3.07 7.08
N HIS A 58 8.35 -4.07 7.52
CA HIS A 58 9.75 -4.26 7.10
C HIS A 58 9.90 -4.28 5.58
N SER A 59 10.95 -3.69 5.03
CA SER A 59 11.10 -3.50 3.58
C SER A 59 11.24 -4.79 2.76
N GLY A 60 11.68 -5.88 3.38
CA GLY A 60 11.69 -7.21 2.75
C GLY A 60 10.32 -7.90 2.73
N LYS A 61 9.27 -7.29 3.27
CA LYS A 61 7.91 -7.85 3.32
C LYS A 61 6.97 -7.13 2.38
N TYR A 62 5.83 -7.77 2.09
CA TYR A 62 4.79 -7.13 1.29
C TYR A 62 4.20 -5.95 2.05
N ARG A 63 4.46 -4.75 1.55
CA ARG A 63 4.00 -3.48 2.12
C ARG A 63 3.45 -2.50 1.09
N TYR A 64 3.40 -2.92 -0.18
CA TYR A 64 2.73 -2.27 -1.29
C TYR A 64 1.49 -3.08 -1.66
N PHE A 65 0.34 -2.42 -1.81
CA PHE A 65 -0.94 -3.06 -2.07
C PHE A 65 -1.72 -2.30 -3.13
N ILE A 66 -2.23 -3.00 -4.16
CA ILE A 66 -3.34 -2.50 -4.97
C ILE A 66 -4.61 -3.04 -4.34
N TYR A 67 -5.54 -2.16 -4.05
CA TYR A 67 -6.76 -2.46 -3.33
C TYR A 67 -8.00 -2.11 -4.15
N ASP A 68 -8.93 -3.07 -4.23
CA ASP A 68 -10.27 -2.88 -4.77
C ASP A 68 -11.17 -2.27 -3.68
N LEU A 69 -11.41 -0.97 -3.79
CA LEU A 69 -12.21 -0.20 -2.83
C LEU A 69 -13.69 -0.58 -2.87
N LYS A 70 -14.19 -1.13 -4.01
CA LYS A 70 -15.58 -1.54 -4.17
C LYS A 70 -15.86 -2.89 -3.50
N ASN A 71 -14.95 -3.85 -3.68
CA ASN A 71 -15.11 -5.22 -3.21
C ASN A 71 -14.31 -5.51 -1.93
N ASP A 72 -13.66 -4.50 -1.34
CA ASP A 72 -12.86 -4.57 -0.10
C ASP A 72 -11.84 -5.71 -0.12
N LYS A 73 -11.02 -5.80 -1.17
CA LYS A 73 -10.01 -6.85 -1.32
C LYS A 73 -8.69 -6.35 -1.90
N ILE A 74 -7.61 -6.98 -1.48
CA ILE A 74 -6.28 -6.78 -2.06
C ILE A 74 -6.21 -7.52 -3.40
N LEU A 75 -5.86 -6.80 -4.47
CA LEU A 75 -5.65 -7.34 -5.82
C LEU A 75 -4.19 -7.71 -6.08
N GLN A 76 -3.26 -6.98 -5.47
CA GLN A 76 -1.82 -7.21 -5.60
C GLN A 76 -1.11 -6.87 -4.30
N LYS A 77 -0.11 -7.69 -3.94
CA LYS A 77 0.87 -7.40 -2.87
C LYS A 77 2.26 -7.39 -3.49
N ALA A 78 3.12 -6.49 -3.03
CA ALA A 78 4.51 -6.43 -3.49
C ALA A 78 5.46 -5.93 -2.41
N VAL A 79 6.72 -6.30 -2.56
CA VAL A 79 7.85 -5.66 -1.88
C VAL A 79 8.07 -4.30 -2.55
N VAL A 80 8.30 -3.26 -1.75
CA VAL A 80 8.59 -1.91 -2.26
C VAL A 80 9.74 -1.26 -1.49
N ALA A 81 10.63 -0.60 -2.21
CA ALA A 81 11.72 0.17 -1.62
C ALA A 81 11.25 1.42 -0.88
N HIS A 82 12.12 1.93 -0.02
CA HIS A 82 12.10 3.30 0.50
C HIS A 82 13.43 3.97 0.24
N GLY A 83 13.49 5.27 0.46
CA GLY A 83 14.69 6.07 0.26
C GLY A 83 15.80 5.75 1.26
N GLU A 84 17.06 5.76 0.82
CA GLU A 84 18.22 5.52 1.69
C GLU A 84 18.29 6.55 2.83
N GLY A 85 17.93 7.81 2.54
CA GLY A 85 17.86 8.85 3.55
C GLY A 85 16.81 8.61 4.63
N SER A 86 15.85 7.68 4.41
CA SER A 86 14.84 7.31 5.41
C SER A 86 15.40 6.38 6.50
N VAL A 87 16.54 5.74 6.28
CA VAL A 87 17.14 4.82 7.24
C VAL A 87 17.71 5.58 8.43
N ILE A 88 17.40 5.13 9.65
CA ILE A 88 18.04 5.57 10.88
C ILE A 88 19.00 4.47 11.32
N LYS A 89 20.29 4.80 11.45
CA LYS A 89 21.31 3.82 11.85
C LYS A 89 20.94 3.12 13.17
N ASN A 90 21.02 1.80 13.16
CA ASN A 90 20.69 0.93 14.31
C ASN A 90 19.24 1.06 14.80
N SER A 91 18.29 1.28 13.88
CA SER A 91 16.87 1.39 14.20
C SER A 91 16.03 0.82 13.06
N ASP A 92 14.90 0.18 13.42
CA ASP A 92 13.87 -0.26 12.48
C ASP A 92 12.88 0.86 12.14
N ILE A 93 13.01 2.02 12.80
CA ILE A 93 12.18 3.19 12.56
C ILE A 93 12.70 3.94 11.34
N LEU A 94 11.77 4.36 10.49
CA LEU A 94 12.09 5.20 9.32
C LEU A 94 11.78 6.67 9.61
N LYS A 95 12.53 7.56 8.96
CA LYS A 95 12.23 9.00 8.89
C LYS A 95 11.82 9.39 7.47
N PHE A 96 11.07 10.47 7.37
CA PHE A 96 10.46 10.90 6.10
C PHE A 96 10.68 12.40 5.91
N SER A 97 10.77 12.84 4.65
CA SER A 97 10.98 14.26 4.33
C SER A 97 10.41 14.61 2.97
N ASN A 98 9.96 15.85 2.84
CA ASN A 98 9.58 16.48 1.58
C ASN A 98 10.71 17.37 1.01
N THR A 99 11.89 17.41 1.66
CA THR A 99 13.01 18.25 1.26
C THR A 99 13.76 17.61 0.09
N ASP A 100 14.07 18.40 -0.92
CA ASP A 100 14.90 17.99 -2.05
C ASP A 100 16.31 17.60 -1.60
N GLY A 101 16.93 16.63 -2.27
CA GLY A 101 18.24 16.09 -1.91
C GLY A 101 18.30 15.28 -0.62
N SER A 102 17.19 15.14 0.13
CA SER A 102 17.15 14.35 1.37
C SER A 102 17.29 12.85 1.15
N HIS A 103 17.04 12.36 -0.06
CA HIS A 103 16.92 10.95 -0.42
C HIS A 103 15.95 10.16 0.45
N GLN A 104 15.06 10.86 1.19
CA GLN A 104 14.03 10.24 2.02
C GLN A 104 12.75 10.01 1.20
N SER A 105 12.04 8.94 1.50
CA SER A 105 10.64 8.83 1.09
C SER A 105 9.80 9.90 1.79
N SER A 106 8.71 10.33 1.18
CA SER A 106 7.72 11.21 1.80
C SER A 106 6.41 10.46 2.01
N LEU A 107 5.68 10.84 3.06
CA LEU A 107 4.36 10.28 3.38
C LEU A 107 3.27 11.13 2.74
N GLY A 108 2.08 10.57 2.64
CA GLY A 108 0.90 11.27 2.15
C GLY A 108 0.29 10.64 0.92
N LYS A 109 -0.70 11.33 0.39
CA LYS A 109 -1.43 10.96 -0.83
C LYS A 109 -0.70 11.50 -2.06
N TYR A 110 -0.62 10.68 -3.09
CA TYR A 110 -0.07 11.04 -4.39
C TYR A 110 -1.10 10.75 -5.47
N GLU A 111 -1.17 11.60 -6.46
CA GLU A 111 -1.81 11.28 -7.73
C GLU A 111 -0.80 10.57 -8.63
N ILE A 112 -1.14 9.37 -9.11
CA ILE A 112 -0.35 8.69 -10.13
C ILE A 112 -0.66 9.35 -11.48
N LYS A 113 0.34 10.00 -12.06
CA LYS A 113 0.24 10.79 -13.30
C LYS A 113 0.72 10.00 -14.52
N GLU A 114 1.06 10.73 -15.56
CA GLU A 114 1.51 10.21 -16.84
C GLU A 114 2.71 9.28 -16.72
N SER A 115 2.71 8.23 -17.54
CA SER A 115 3.90 7.38 -17.72
C SER A 115 4.90 8.03 -18.66
N TYR A 116 6.17 7.70 -18.45
CA TYR A 116 7.26 8.05 -19.36
C TYR A 116 8.29 6.92 -19.38
N THR A 117 9.17 6.93 -20.37
CA THR A 117 10.32 6.00 -20.42
C THR A 117 11.57 6.77 -20.03
N GLY A 118 12.18 6.39 -18.92
CA GLY A 118 13.40 6.98 -18.38
C GLY A 118 14.55 5.97 -18.31
N LYS A 119 15.61 6.33 -17.55
CA LYS A 119 16.81 5.49 -17.34
C LYS A 119 16.48 4.07 -16.88
N PHE A 120 15.41 3.88 -16.12
CA PHE A 120 14.99 2.59 -15.55
C PHE A 120 13.79 1.96 -16.28
N GLY A 121 13.58 2.34 -17.55
CA GLY A 121 12.42 1.90 -18.33
C GLY A 121 11.16 2.73 -18.04
N LYS A 122 9.99 2.10 -18.17
CA LYS A 122 8.69 2.74 -17.89
C LYS A 122 8.59 3.13 -16.43
N ALA A 123 8.09 4.33 -16.19
CA ALA A 123 7.82 4.87 -14.86
C ALA A 123 6.55 5.73 -14.88
N TYR A 124 5.94 5.95 -13.70
CA TYR A 124 4.83 6.88 -13.53
C TYR A 124 5.26 8.03 -12.62
N ARG A 125 4.99 9.27 -13.04
CA ARG A 125 5.19 10.44 -12.20
C ARG A 125 4.21 10.44 -11.05
N LEU A 126 4.67 10.93 -9.89
CA LEU A 126 3.85 11.06 -8.68
C LEU A 126 3.76 12.55 -8.31
N ASP A 127 2.52 13.07 -8.29
CA ASP A 127 2.25 14.41 -7.77
C ASP A 127 1.80 14.31 -6.32
N GLY A 128 2.51 14.98 -5.42
CA GLY A 128 2.14 15.03 -4.01
C GLY A 128 0.90 15.89 -3.79
N LEU A 129 -0.04 15.39 -2.99
CA LEU A 129 -1.33 16.03 -2.72
C LEU A 129 -1.44 16.54 -1.28
N ASP A 130 -0.46 16.25 -0.43
CA ASP A 130 -0.36 16.69 0.95
C ASP A 130 0.89 17.56 1.14
N GLU A 131 0.93 18.39 2.18
CA GLU A 131 2.11 19.22 2.51
C GLU A 131 3.36 18.37 2.71
N THR A 132 3.20 17.17 3.25
CA THR A 132 4.29 16.22 3.53
C THR A 132 4.96 15.66 2.28
N ASN A 133 4.38 15.84 1.10
CA ASN A 133 4.90 15.34 -0.19
C ASN A 133 4.71 16.33 -1.37
N SER A 134 4.35 17.58 -1.10
CA SER A 134 4.07 18.58 -2.15
C SER A 134 5.22 18.79 -3.14
N ASN A 135 6.46 18.50 -2.74
CA ASN A 135 7.64 18.58 -3.59
C ASN A 135 7.92 17.30 -4.40
N ALA A 136 7.02 16.30 -4.39
CA ALA A 136 7.27 15.02 -5.05
C ALA A 136 7.62 15.19 -6.53
N ARG A 137 6.89 16.05 -7.27
CA ARG A 137 7.16 16.31 -8.70
C ARG A 137 8.54 16.94 -8.92
N SER A 138 8.89 17.99 -8.18
CA SER A 138 10.19 18.68 -8.32
C SER A 138 11.36 17.80 -7.86
N ARG A 139 11.13 16.93 -6.87
CA ARG A 139 12.09 15.91 -6.41
C ARG A 139 12.21 14.72 -7.35
N ALA A 140 11.50 14.70 -8.47
CA ALA A 140 11.45 13.58 -9.42
C ALA A 140 11.06 12.24 -8.77
N ILE A 141 10.15 12.26 -7.77
CA ILE A 141 9.63 11.03 -7.16
C ILE A 141 8.70 10.33 -8.16
N VAL A 142 9.02 9.09 -8.48
CA VAL A 142 8.31 8.29 -9.48
C VAL A 142 8.13 6.86 -9.01
N LEU A 143 7.06 6.20 -9.47
CA LEU A 143 6.86 4.77 -9.31
C LEU A 143 7.52 4.05 -10.49
N HIS A 144 8.49 3.19 -10.22
CA HIS A 144 9.23 2.46 -11.26
C HIS A 144 9.68 1.08 -10.79
N SER A 145 10.18 0.27 -11.71
CA SER A 145 10.83 -1.00 -11.35
C SER A 145 12.32 -0.82 -11.15
N TYR A 146 12.91 -1.72 -10.34
CA TYR A 146 14.35 -1.82 -10.24
C TYR A 146 14.77 -3.27 -9.98
N TYR A 147 15.88 -3.70 -10.61
CA TYR A 147 16.30 -5.11 -10.67
C TYR A 147 16.57 -5.75 -9.30
N CYS A 148 16.98 -4.96 -8.30
CA CYS A 148 17.33 -5.47 -6.97
C CYS A 148 16.10 -5.67 -6.05
N ILE A 149 14.90 -5.27 -6.45
CA ILE A 149 13.70 -5.51 -5.66
C ILE A 149 13.20 -6.95 -5.93
N PRO A 150 13.07 -7.78 -4.89
CA PRO A 150 12.60 -9.15 -5.06
C PRO A 150 11.09 -9.23 -5.33
N ASP A 151 10.66 -10.27 -6.07
CA ASP A 151 9.24 -10.57 -6.27
C ASP A 151 8.56 -11.13 -5.02
N LYS A 152 9.33 -11.81 -4.16
CA LYS A 152 8.86 -12.49 -2.97
C LYS A 152 9.43 -11.85 -1.71
N GLU A 153 8.74 -12.07 -0.60
CA GLU A 153 9.24 -11.66 0.71
C GLU A 153 10.57 -12.32 1.07
N SER A 154 11.40 -11.57 1.78
CA SER A 154 12.66 -12.01 2.36
C SER A 154 12.76 -11.59 3.83
N ALA A 155 13.66 -12.21 4.58
CA ALA A 155 14.11 -11.71 5.87
C ALA A 155 15.00 -10.47 5.72
N ASP A 156 15.77 -10.40 4.61
CA ASP A 156 16.63 -9.28 4.31
C ASP A 156 15.82 -8.07 3.84
N PRO A 157 16.27 -6.84 4.13
CA PRO A 157 15.63 -5.63 3.63
C PRO A 157 15.75 -5.53 2.11
N ALA A 158 14.77 -4.92 1.47
CA ALA A 158 14.86 -4.53 0.07
C ALA A 158 15.96 -3.48 -0.13
N CYS A 159 16.54 -3.42 -1.33
CA CYS A 159 17.48 -2.36 -1.67
C CYS A 159 16.83 -0.98 -1.59
N LEU A 160 17.64 0.04 -1.38
CA LEU A 160 17.22 1.41 -1.12
C LEU A 160 17.13 2.22 -2.41
N SER A 161 16.26 3.22 -2.42
CA SER A 161 16.11 4.22 -3.48
C SER A 161 16.61 5.59 -3.03
N PHE A 162 16.47 6.61 -3.88
CA PHE A 162 16.66 8.01 -3.52
C PHE A 162 15.31 8.70 -3.18
N GLY A 163 14.36 7.92 -2.64
CA GLY A 163 13.04 8.39 -2.23
C GLY A 163 11.88 7.78 -3.02
N CYS A 164 12.13 7.28 -4.23
CA CYS A 164 11.13 6.66 -5.09
C CYS A 164 10.61 5.33 -4.54
N PRO A 165 9.32 5.02 -4.63
CA PRO A 165 8.83 3.65 -4.49
C PRO A 165 9.27 2.81 -5.70
N MET A 166 10.16 1.83 -5.45
CA MET A 166 10.61 0.88 -6.47
C MET A 166 10.00 -0.50 -6.24
N LEU A 167 9.54 -1.13 -7.30
CA LEU A 167 8.99 -2.49 -7.32
C LEU A 167 9.93 -3.43 -8.10
N SER A 168 9.74 -4.74 -7.95
CA SER A 168 10.30 -5.69 -8.90
C SER A 168 9.69 -5.47 -10.29
N GLN A 169 10.37 -5.93 -11.35
CA GLN A 169 9.86 -5.80 -12.72
C GLN A 169 8.49 -6.48 -12.89
N ASN A 170 8.30 -7.68 -12.31
CA ASN A 170 7.04 -8.40 -12.41
C ASN A 170 5.91 -7.69 -11.66
N SER A 171 6.17 -7.22 -10.43
CA SER A 171 5.19 -6.47 -9.65
C SER A 171 4.85 -5.14 -10.31
N PHE A 172 5.82 -4.45 -10.91
CA PHE A 172 5.60 -3.23 -11.66
C PHE A 172 4.73 -3.47 -12.90
N ASN A 173 5.01 -4.53 -13.68
CA ASN A 173 4.22 -4.87 -14.85
C ASN A 173 2.75 -5.19 -14.51
N GLN A 174 2.50 -5.84 -13.37
CA GLN A 174 1.14 -6.06 -12.88
C GLN A 174 0.49 -4.74 -12.45
N THR A 175 1.21 -3.90 -11.71
CA THR A 175 0.75 -2.55 -11.32
C THR A 175 0.39 -1.69 -12.54
N ALA A 176 1.23 -1.72 -13.59
CA ALA A 176 1.03 -0.97 -14.82
C ALA A 176 -0.30 -1.33 -15.52
N LYS A 177 -0.71 -2.60 -15.49
CA LYS A 177 -2.00 -3.02 -16.06
C LYS A 177 -3.20 -2.32 -15.38
N TYR A 178 -3.15 -2.13 -14.06
CA TYR A 178 -4.19 -1.42 -13.33
C TYR A 178 -4.18 0.08 -13.62
N ILE A 179 -2.98 0.68 -13.68
CA ILE A 179 -2.84 2.12 -13.91
C ILE A 179 -3.23 2.45 -15.36
N ASP A 180 -2.69 1.75 -16.35
CA ASP A 180 -2.97 1.99 -17.77
C ASP A 180 -4.42 1.68 -18.15
N GLY A 181 -5.05 0.72 -17.47
CA GLY A 181 -6.46 0.38 -17.66
C GLY A 181 -7.43 1.34 -16.98
N SER A 182 -6.94 2.28 -16.18
CA SER A 182 -7.78 3.23 -15.45
C SER A 182 -8.05 4.49 -16.28
N LYS A 183 -9.35 4.85 -16.42
CA LYS A 183 -9.74 6.10 -17.09
C LYS A 183 -9.46 7.34 -16.25
N GLN A 184 -9.42 7.19 -14.93
CA GLN A 184 -9.20 8.27 -13.97
C GLN A 184 -7.92 8.01 -13.19
N PRO A 185 -7.21 9.06 -12.73
CA PRO A 185 -6.01 8.89 -11.93
C PRO A 185 -6.28 8.05 -10.68
N ILE A 186 -5.34 7.15 -10.34
CA ILE A 186 -5.39 6.35 -9.12
C ILE A 186 -4.59 7.08 -8.03
N ILE A 187 -5.12 7.09 -6.81
CA ILE A 187 -4.41 7.61 -5.65
C ILE A 187 -3.48 6.53 -5.08
N LEU A 188 -2.23 6.90 -4.84
CA LEU A 188 -1.28 6.16 -4.04
C LEU A 188 -1.18 6.84 -2.67
N TYR A 189 -1.36 6.07 -1.59
CA TYR A 189 -1.25 6.57 -0.23
C TYR A 189 -0.12 5.87 0.52
N ALA A 190 0.94 6.62 0.82
CA ALA A 190 2.08 6.18 1.62
C ALA A 190 1.91 6.65 3.06
N PHE A 191 1.98 5.73 4.03
CA PHE A 191 1.79 6.02 5.46
C PHE A 191 2.74 5.20 6.34
N TYR A 192 2.82 5.65 7.60
CA TYR A 192 3.67 5.04 8.62
C TYR A 192 2.93 4.85 9.95
#